data_615e93f9be97a5dcc5c56389c118cdbc
#
_entry.id   615e93f9be97a5dcc5c56389c118cdbc
#
_cell.length_a   1.000
_cell.length_b   1.000
_cell.length_c   1.000
_cell.angle_alpha   90.00
_cell.angle_beta   90.00
_cell.angle_gamma   90.00
#
_symmetry.space_group_name_H-M   'P 1'
#
loop_
_entity.id
_entity.type
_entity.pdbx_description
1 polymer ?
#
loop_
_entity_poly.entity_id
_entity_poly.type
_entity_poly.pdbx_seq_one_letter_code
_entity_poly.pdbx_strand_id
1 'polypeptide(L)'
;MYMKTSTAILSIIALALIGFGIYTMGGEETITEQTITEKSMNTESGEWNMNAAGLGIKIVTKGSGSAAEVGDTVTVHYTGTLENGTKFDSSVDRGQPFTFTLGENRVIAGWEQGVLGMQIGEKRSLNIPAELGYGQAGAAGGMIPPNATLLFDVELLAIN
;
A
#
# COMPACT_ATOMS: atom_id res chain seq x y z
N MET A 1 -44.04 31.74 22.28
CA MET A 1 -43.95 31.33 20.86
C MET A 1 -42.66 31.93 20.34
N TYR A 2 -41.57 31.15 20.40
CA TYR A 2 -40.23 31.62 20.03
C TYR A 2 -39.67 30.70 18.92
N MET A 3 -39.51 31.24 17.74
CA MET A 3 -38.91 30.57 16.60
C MET A 3 -37.39 30.58 16.74
N LYS A 4 -36.74 29.43 16.77
CA LYS A 4 -35.29 29.28 16.65
C LYS A 4 -34.88 29.28 15.19
N THR A 5 -34.20 30.31 14.77
CA THR A 5 -33.53 30.39 13.48
C THR A 5 -32.20 29.61 13.52
N SER A 6 -32.07 28.61 12.67
CA SER A 6 -30.85 27.86 12.47
C SER A 6 -29.90 28.63 11.56
N THR A 7 -28.74 29.00 12.09
CA THR A 7 -27.70 29.72 11.35
C THR A 7 -26.81 28.70 10.63
N ALA A 8 -26.94 28.60 9.33
CA ALA A 8 -26.04 27.83 8.49
C ALA A 8 -24.74 28.63 8.30
N ILE A 9 -23.60 28.06 8.74
CA ILE A 9 -22.28 28.63 8.52
C ILE A 9 -21.82 28.23 7.12
N LEU A 10 -21.84 29.20 6.20
CA LEU A 10 -21.23 29.07 4.88
C LEU A 10 -19.74 29.38 5.02
N SER A 11 -18.88 28.37 4.84
CA SER A 11 -17.44 28.58 4.69
C SER A 11 -17.16 29.10 3.27
N ILE A 12 -16.77 30.36 3.20
CA ILE A 12 -16.32 31.02 1.98
C ILE A 12 -14.87 30.64 1.72
N ILE A 13 -14.63 29.84 0.68
CA ILE A 13 -13.29 29.60 0.16
C ILE A 13 -12.95 30.78 -0.76
N ALA A 14 -11.97 31.58 -0.35
CA ALA A 14 -11.47 32.69 -1.14
C ALA A 14 -10.73 32.19 -2.37
N LEU A 15 -11.26 32.54 -3.54
CA LEU A 15 -10.62 32.33 -4.85
C LEU A 15 -9.61 33.46 -5.07
N ALA A 16 -8.32 33.17 -5.07
CA ALA A 16 -7.29 34.09 -5.51
C ALA A 16 -7.20 34.07 -7.04
N LEU A 17 -7.69 35.13 -7.69
CA LEU A 17 -7.51 35.37 -9.11
C LEU A 17 -6.10 35.92 -9.35
N ILE A 18 -5.26 35.16 -10.05
CA ILE A 18 -4.01 35.67 -10.63
C ILE A 18 -4.17 35.70 -12.15
N GLY A 19 -4.06 36.90 -12.65
CA GLY A 19 -3.88 37.44 -13.97
C GLY A 19 -3.88 36.55 -15.21
N PHE A 20 -4.81 36.85 -16.03
CA PHE A 20 -5.04 36.30 -17.36
C PHE A 20 -4.18 37.04 -18.40
N GLY A 21 -3.31 36.32 -19.09
CA GLY A 21 -2.69 36.75 -20.32
C GLY A 21 -3.11 35.85 -21.47
N ILE A 22 -4.02 36.32 -22.33
CA ILE A 22 -4.42 35.58 -23.54
C ILE A 22 -3.35 35.80 -24.61
N TYR A 23 -2.73 34.71 -25.11
CA TYR A 23 -1.99 34.69 -26.36
C TYR A 23 -2.68 33.69 -27.31
N THR A 24 -3.38 34.24 -28.33
CA THR A 24 -4.00 33.44 -29.39
C THR A 24 -2.99 33.23 -30.52
N MET A 25 -2.57 32.03 -30.80
CA MET A 25 -2.11 31.59 -32.11
C MET A 25 -2.37 30.08 -32.28
N GLY A 26 -3.35 29.82 -33.11
CA GLY A 26 -3.59 28.72 -34.03
C GLY A 26 -3.12 27.30 -33.69
N GLY A 27 -4.06 26.42 -33.44
CA GLY A 27 -3.84 24.98 -33.33
C GLY A 27 -4.63 24.41 -32.13
N GLU A 28 -5.86 23.97 -32.41
CA GLU A 28 -6.71 23.31 -31.40
C GLU A 28 -6.08 21.99 -30.94
N GLU A 29 -5.50 22.01 -29.74
CA GLU A 29 -5.54 20.89 -28.83
C GLU A 29 -5.89 21.46 -27.46
N THR A 30 -7.17 21.41 -27.15
CA THR A 30 -7.68 21.65 -25.80
C THR A 30 -7.16 20.55 -24.87
N ILE A 31 -6.00 20.80 -24.26
CA ILE A 31 -5.57 20.05 -23.11
C ILE A 31 -6.48 20.50 -21.97
N THR A 32 -7.55 19.75 -21.73
CA THR A 32 -8.40 19.92 -20.56
C THR A 32 -7.56 19.68 -19.33
N GLU A 33 -7.42 20.71 -18.50
CA GLU A 33 -6.71 20.78 -17.22
C GLU A 33 -7.36 19.91 -16.11
N GLN A 34 -7.90 18.74 -16.49
CA GLN A 34 -8.62 17.83 -15.59
C GLN A 34 -7.96 16.46 -15.41
N THR A 35 -6.69 16.29 -15.78
CA THR A 35 -6.07 14.95 -15.69
C THR A 35 -4.86 14.90 -14.74
N ILE A 36 -4.65 15.88 -13.88
CA ILE A 36 -3.56 15.85 -12.88
C ILE A 36 -4.10 15.96 -11.45
N THR A 37 -5.38 15.70 -11.24
CA THR A 37 -5.91 15.70 -9.89
C THR A 37 -6.47 14.32 -9.60
N GLU A 38 -5.84 13.65 -8.63
CA GLU A 38 -6.31 12.43 -7.99
C GLU A 38 -6.22 11.14 -8.83
N LYS A 39 -5.00 10.70 -9.15
CA LYS A 39 -4.77 9.26 -9.01
C LYS A 39 -4.68 8.96 -7.50
N SER A 40 -5.76 9.30 -6.81
CA SER A 40 -6.08 8.80 -5.48
C SER A 40 -5.98 7.29 -5.57
N MET A 41 -5.21 6.69 -4.69
CA MET A 41 -5.03 5.26 -4.51
C MET A 41 -6.38 4.56 -4.34
N ASN A 42 -7.15 4.46 -5.43
CA ASN A 42 -8.25 3.52 -5.48
C ASN A 42 -7.62 2.17 -5.85
N THR A 43 -7.05 1.52 -4.85
CA THR A 43 -6.53 0.16 -4.99
C THR A 43 -7.73 -0.75 -5.17
N GLU A 44 -8.17 -0.90 -6.41
CA GLU A 44 -9.18 -1.89 -6.75
C GLU A 44 -8.61 -3.28 -6.46
N SER A 45 -9.43 -4.15 -5.84
CA SER A 45 -9.01 -5.51 -5.57
C SER A 45 -8.69 -6.22 -6.90
N GLY A 46 -7.50 -6.80 -7.00
CA GLY A 46 -7.08 -7.59 -8.15
C GLY A 46 -6.04 -6.96 -9.07
N GLU A 47 -5.72 -5.67 -8.95
CA GLU A 47 -4.65 -5.03 -9.73
C GLU A 47 -3.36 -4.85 -8.92
N TRP A 48 -2.22 -4.93 -9.62
CA TRP A 48 -0.92 -4.64 -9.02
C TRP A 48 -0.67 -3.12 -8.99
N ASN A 49 -0.40 -2.60 -7.81
CA ASN A 49 0.06 -1.24 -7.61
C ASN A 49 1.55 -1.25 -7.29
N MET A 50 2.35 -0.60 -8.12
CA MET A 50 3.79 -0.48 -7.94
C MET A 50 4.11 0.87 -7.32
N ASN A 51 4.87 0.87 -6.21
CA ASN A 51 5.40 2.12 -5.67
C ASN A 51 6.72 2.52 -6.34
N ALA A 52 7.25 3.71 -5.99
CA ALA A 52 8.49 4.23 -6.57
C ALA A 52 9.73 3.38 -6.24
N ALA A 53 9.69 2.56 -5.19
CA ALA A 53 10.77 1.65 -4.81
C ALA A 53 10.64 0.26 -5.49
N GLY A 54 9.67 0.08 -6.38
CA GLY A 54 9.44 -1.18 -7.10
C GLY A 54 8.68 -2.24 -6.31
N LEU A 55 8.16 -1.91 -5.12
CA LEU A 55 7.27 -2.81 -4.38
C LEU A 55 5.93 -2.90 -5.08
N GLY A 56 5.54 -4.10 -5.49
CA GLY A 56 4.20 -4.40 -5.99
C GLY A 56 3.27 -4.82 -4.85
N ILE A 57 2.10 -4.21 -4.78
CA ILE A 57 1.04 -4.57 -3.83
C ILE A 57 -0.24 -4.85 -4.61
N LYS A 58 -0.86 -5.99 -4.33
CA LYS A 58 -2.15 -6.36 -4.89
C LYS A 58 -3.09 -6.75 -3.76
N ILE A 59 -4.21 -6.05 -3.63
CA ILE A 59 -5.27 -6.44 -2.69
C ILE A 59 -6.06 -7.59 -3.29
N VAL A 60 -6.01 -8.74 -2.65
CA VAL A 60 -6.74 -9.95 -3.06
C VAL A 60 -8.12 -9.98 -2.39
N THR A 61 -8.16 -9.64 -1.10
CA THR A 61 -9.40 -9.54 -0.32
C THR A 61 -9.33 -8.29 0.53
N LYS A 62 -10.39 -7.48 0.51
CA LYS A 62 -10.48 -6.29 1.36
C LYS A 62 -10.76 -6.71 2.80
N GLY A 63 -10.12 -6.04 3.75
CA GLY A 63 -10.39 -6.15 5.16
C GLY A 63 -11.45 -5.16 5.64
N SER A 64 -11.54 -5.01 6.95
CA SER A 64 -12.44 -4.05 7.60
C SER A 64 -11.86 -3.49 8.89
N GLY A 65 -12.38 -2.35 9.33
CA GLY A 65 -11.93 -1.68 10.55
C GLY A 65 -10.76 -0.73 10.33
N SER A 66 -10.01 -0.45 11.40
CA SER A 66 -8.83 0.41 11.34
C SER A 66 -7.73 -0.21 10.51
N ALA A 67 -6.97 0.64 9.83
CA ALA A 67 -5.78 0.23 9.10
C ALA A 67 -4.58 0.14 10.06
N ALA A 68 -3.66 -0.78 9.79
CA ALA A 68 -2.42 -0.92 10.54
C ALA A 68 -1.51 0.30 10.33
N GLU A 69 -1.01 0.86 11.42
CA GLU A 69 -0.16 2.05 11.45
C GLU A 69 1.24 1.72 12.01
N VAL A 70 2.18 2.66 11.83
CA VAL A 70 3.52 2.54 12.42
C VAL A 70 3.40 2.55 13.95
N GLY A 71 4.01 1.57 14.60
CA GLY A 71 3.95 1.33 16.04
C GLY A 71 2.96 0.25 16.45
N ASP A 72 2.06 -0.16 15.57
CA ASP A 72 1.14 -1.26 15.84
C ASP A 72 1.84 -2.61 15.82
N THR A 73 1.44 -3.48 16.74
CA THR A 73 1.84 -4.88 16.70
C THR A 73 0.82 -5.68 15.89
N VAL A 74 1.26 -6.17 14.74
CA VAL A 74 0.40 -6.90 13.80
C VAL A 74 0.66 -8.40 13.85
N THR A 75 -0.40 -9.18 13.70
CA THR A 75 -0.34 -10.65 13.61
C THR A 75 -0.84 -11.07 12.24
N VAL A 76 -0.03 -11.83 11.51
CA VAL A 76 -0.31 -12.23 10.13
C VAL A 76 -0.13 -13.72 9.90
N HIS A 77 -0.87 -14.25 8.92
CA HIS A 77 -0.46 -15.46 8.20
C HIS A 77 0.19 -15.07 6.89
N TYR A 78 1.17 -15.85 6.45
CA TYR A 78 1.84 -15.64 5.18
C TYR A 78 2.36 -16.92 4.55
N THR A 79 2.57 -16.86 3.23
CA THR A 79 3.36 -17.82 2.45
C THR A 79 4.29 -17.05 1.55
N GLY A 80 5.60 -17.37 1.62
CA GLY A 80 6.65 -16.77 0.80
C GLY A 80 7.14 -17.74 -0.25
N THR A 81 7.23 -17.27 -1.51
CA THR A 81 7.71 -18.03 -2.66
C THR A 81 8.70 -17.21 -3.49
N LEU A 82 9.59 -17.87 -4.19
CA LEU A 82 10.39 -17.30 -5.26
C LEU A 82 9.56 -17.19 -6.55
N GLU A 83 10.03 -16.41 -7.54
CA GLU A 83 9.38 -16.27 -8.85
C GLU A 83 9.18 -17.61 -9.59
N ASN A 84 10.06 -18.59 -9.34
CA ASN A 84 9.92 -19.92 -9.92
C ASN A 84 8.89 -20.82 -9.19
N GLY A 85 8.19 -20.27 -8.19
CA GLY A 85 7.19 -20.96 -7.38
C GLY A 85 7.75 -21.76 -6.21
N THR A 86 9.06 -21.78 -5.99
CA THR A 86 9.66 -22.47 -4.84
C THR A 86 9.25 -21.77 -3.55
N LYS A 87 8.51 -22.47 -2.68
CA LYS A 87 8.13 -21.96 -1.36
C LYS A 87 9.35 -22.07 -0.42
N PHE A 88 9.71 -20.94 0.20
CA PHE A 88 10.83 -20.90 1.15
C PHE A 88 10.39 -20.76 2.60
N ASP A 89 9.19 -20.22 2.86
CA ASP A 89 8.66 -20.11 4.22
C ASP A 89 7.12 -19.97 4.20
N SER A 90 6.46 -20.48 5.26
CA SER A 90 5.01 -20.33 5.44
C SER A 90 4.60 -20.49 6.90
N SER A 91 3.98 -19.47 7.46
CA SER A 91 3.36 -19.54 8.78
C SER A 91 2.10 -20.44 8.78
N VAL A 92 1.44 -20.56 7.64
CA VAL A 92 0.27 -21.43 7.45
C VAL A 92 0.68 -22.90 7.60
N ASP A 93 1.78 -23.31 6.94
CA ASP A 93 2.29 -24.69 7.02
C ASP A 93 2.71 -25.06 8.44
N ARG A 94 3.22 -24.08 9.21
CA ARG A 94 3.57 -24.29 10.63
C ARG A 94 2.37 -24.27 11.56
N GLY A 95 1.20 -23.82 11.10
CA GLY A 95 0.02 -23.62 11.93
C GLY A 95 0.19 -22.54 13.00
N GLN A 96 1.17 -21.63 12.84
CA GLN A 96 1.51 -20.59 13.81
C GLN A 96 1.62 -19.23 13.12
N PRO A 97 0.73 -18.28 13.44
CA PRO A 97 0.83 -16.91 12.94
C PRO A 97 2.14 -16.23 13.35
N PHE A 98 2.56 -15.25 12.60
CA PHE A 98 3.73 -14.43 12.86
C PHE A 98 3.31 -13.04 13.35
N THR A 99 3.97 -12.57 14.40
CA THR A 99 3.68 -11.27 15.03
C THR A 99 4.92 -10.40 15.01
N PHE A 100 4.76 -9.13 14.61
CA PHE A 100 5.82 -8.13 14.63
C PHE A 100 5.23 -6.73 14.78
N THR A 101 6.08 -5.74 15.18
CA THR A 101 5.68 -4.34 15.30
C THR A 101 6.14 -3.56 14.08
N LEU A 102 5.20 -2.85 13.45
CA LEU A 102 5.49 -2.01 12.28
C LEU A 102 6.39 -0.81 12.66
N GLY A 103 7.40 -0.56 11.83
CA GLY A 103 8.35 0.54 12.02
C GLY A 103 9.56 0.20 12.88
N GLU A 104 9.68 -1.02 13.44
CA GLU A 104 10.85 -1.45 14.21
C GLU A 104 11.98 -2.06 13.34
N ASN A 105 11.77 -2.17 12.03
CA ASN A 105 12.72 -2.79 11.08
C ASN A 105 13.14 -4.22 11.48
N ARG A 106 12.22 -4.98 12.05
CA ARG A 106 12.44 -6.39 12.41
C ARG A 106 12.15 -7.35 11.27
N VAL A 107 11.52 -6.84 10.22
CA VAL A 107 11.20 -7.54 8.98
C VAL A 107 11.84 -6.81 7.80
N ILE A 108 11.85 -7.44 6.63
CA ILE A 108 12.38 -6.80 5.40
C ILE A 108 11.58 -5.55 5.04
N ALA A 109 12.22 -4.57 4.40
CA ALA A 109 11.62 -3.28 4.07
C ALA A 109 10.33 -3.42 3.24
N GLY A 110 10.26 -4.43 2.37
CA GLY A 110 9.07 -4.75 1.59
C GLY A 110 7.85 -5.13 2.46
N TRP A 111 8.09 -5.74 3.62
CA TRP A 111 7.03 -6.06 4.58
C TRP A 111 6.59 -4.84 5.38
N GLU A 112 7.54 -4.03 5.87
CA GLU A 112 7.22 -2.77 6.57
C GLU A 112 6.30 -1.89 5.73
N GLN A 113 6.57 -1.80 4.42
CA GLN A 113 5.76 -1.01 3.49
C GLN A 113 4.49 -1.75 3.04
N GLY A 114 4.58 -3.06 2.81
CA GLY A 114 3.50 -3.87 2.23
C GLY A 114 2.36 -4.18 3.19
N VAL A 115 2.65 -4.27 4.51
CA VAL A 115 1.67 -4.54 5.56
C VAL A 115 1.07 -3.26 6.12
N LEU A 116 1.80 -2.14 6.02
CA LEU A 116 1.28 -0.83 6.43
C LEU A 116 -0.05 -0.53 5.71
N GLY A 117 -1.03 -0.07 6.45
CA GLY A 117 -2.35 0.25 5.93
C GLY A 117 -3.26 -0.96 5.66
N MET A 118 -2.85 -2.20 5.98
CA MET A 118 -3.74 -3.36 5.93
C MET A 118 -4.82 -3.26 7.00
N GLN A 119 -6.02 -3.74 6.66
CA GLN A 119 -7.13 -3.89 7.60
C GLN A 119 -7.27 -5.35 8.04
N ILE A 120 -7.88 -5.60 9.20
CA ILE A 120 -8.10 -6.98 9.70
C ILE A 120 -8.94 -7.77 8.68
N GLY A 121 -8.48 -8.99 8.37
CA GLY A 121 -9.06 -9.87 7.35
C GLY A 121 -8.63 -9.55 5.91
N GLU A 122 -7.84 -8.49 5.71
CA GLU A 122 -7.29 -8.17 4.38
C GLU A 122 -6.23 -9.18 3.97
N LYS A 123 -6.28 -9.55 2.67
CA LYS A 123 -5.25 -10.37 2.02
C LYS A 123 -4.58 -9.56 0.93
N ARG A 124 -3.26 -9.50 0.97
CA ARG A 124 -2.40 -8.89 -0.06
C ARG A 124 -1.43 -9.90 -0.64
N SER A 125 -1.22 -9.82 -1.95
CA SER A 125 -0.01 -10.37 -2.57
C SER A 125 1.01 -9.23 -2.68
N LEU A 126 2.25 -9.51 -2.26
CA LEU A 126 3.38 -8.58 -2.33
C LEU A 126 4.41 -9.12 -3.32
N ASN A 127 4.90 -8.27 -4.21
CA ASN A 127 6.03 -8.52 -5.07
C ASN A 127 7.18 -7.61 -4.61
N ILE A 128 8.18 -8.21 -3.96
CA ILE A 128 9.23 -7.50 -3.26
C ILE A 128 10.54 -7.66 -4.03
N PRO A 129 11.06 -6.59 -4.65
CA PRO A 129 12.35 -6.65 -5.31
C PRO A 129 13.47 -6.87 -4.27
N ALA A 130 14.61 -7.36 -4.73
CA ALA A 130 15.72 -7.76 -3.87
C ALA A 130 16.18 -6.64 -2.93
N GLU A 131 16.14 -5.38 -3.37
CA GLU A 131 16.56 -4.20 -2.60
C GLU A 131 15.68 -3.95 -1.36
N LEU A 132 14.43 -4.39 -1.42
CA LEU A 132 13.48 -4.34 -0.30
C LEU A 132 13.37 -5.68 0.44
N GLY A 133 14.13 -6.68 0.00
CA GLY A 133 14.21 -8.03 0.56
C GLY A 133 15.58 -8.33 1.16
N TYR A 134 16.23 -9.37 0.67
CA TYR A 134 17.53 -9.86 1.19
C TYR A 134 18.73 -9.46 0.33
N GLY A 135 18.52 -8.68 -0.75
CA GLY A 135 19.57 -8.10 -1.58
C GLY A 135 20.54 -9.12 -2.17
N GLN A 136 21.80 -8.70 -2.28
CA GLN A 136 22.89 -9.52 -2.84
C GLN A 136 23.32 -10.67 -1.93
N ALA A 137 22.97 -10.63 -0.65
CA ALA A 137 23.36 -11.69 0.29
C ALA A 137 22.50 -12.94 0.18
N GLY A 138 21.22 -12.79 -0.25
CA GLY A 138 20.24 -13.86 -0.14
C GLY A 138 19.97 -14.24 1.32
N ALA A 139 19.29 -15.34 1.57
CA ALA A 139 18.92 -15.76 2.91
C ALA A 139 18.67 -17.29 3.03
N ALA A 140 18.33 -17.72 4.26
CA ALA A 140 17.90 -19.07 4.57
C ALA A 140 18.87 -20.17 4.09
N GLY A 141 20.19 -19.95 4.26
CA GLY A 141 21.21 -20.93 3.89
C GLY A 141 21.30 -21.22 2.39
N GLY A 142 20.92 -20.24 1.55
CA GLY A 142 20.92 -20.38 0.10
C GLY A 142 19.57 -20.75 -0.51
N MET A 143 18.53 -20.95 0.30
CA MET A 143 17.19 -21.21 -0.19
C MET A 143 16.61 -19.96 -0.92
N ILE A 144 16.98 -18.77 -0.47
CA ILE A 144 16.74 -17.51 -1.15
C ILE A 144 18.04 -17.07 -1.81
N PRO A 145 18.14 -17.14 -3.14
CA PRO A 145 19.36 -16.76 -3.86
C PRO A 145 19.68 -15.26 -3.73
N PRO A 146 20.93 -14.84 -4.01
CA PRO A 146 21.26 -13.44 -4.23
C PRO A 146 20.36 -12.78 -5.27
N ASN A 147 19.97 -11.55 -4.98
CA ASN A 147 19.12 -10.71 -5.85
C ASN A 147 17.76 -11.32 -6.22
N ALA A 148 17.22 -12.19 -5.38
CA ALA A 148 15.91 -12.80 -5.60
C ALA A 148 14.78 -11.81 -5.36
N THR A 149 13.83 -11.76 -6.27
CA THR A 149 12.49 -11.19 -6.04
C THR A 149 11.68 -12.16 -5.19
N LEU A 150 11.00 -11.64 -4.20
CA LEU A 150 10.19 -12.43 -3.28
C LEU A 150 8.70 -12.16 -3.51
N LEU A 151 7.93 -13.23 -3.54
CA LEU A 151 6.47 -13.15 -3.62
C LEU A 151 5.91 -13.61 -2.27
N PHE A 152 5.02 -12.80 -1.68
CA PHE A 152 4.33 -13.16 -0.45
C PHE A 152 2.83 -13.01 -0.62
N ASP A 153 2.09 -14.00 -0.16
CA ASP A 153 0.68 -13.84 0.17
C ASP A 153 0.57 -13.65 1.68
N VAL A 154 -0.04 -12.52 2.09
CA VAL A 154 -0.14 -12.11 3.50
C VAL A 154 -1.60 -11.86 3.85
N GLU A 155 -2.04 -12.39 4.99
CA GLU A 155 -3.34 -12.14 5.59
C GLU A 155 -3.16 -11.49 6.97
N LEU A 156 -3.78 -10.33 7.19
CA LEU A 156 -3.75 -9.66 8.49
C LEU A 156 -4.86 -10.21 9.39
N LEU A 157 -4.46 -10.78 10.53
CA LEU A 157 -5.36 -11.42 11.49
C LEU A 157 -5.75 -10.51 12.65
N ALA A 158 -4.79 -9.69 13.15
CA ALA A 158 -5.01 -8.80 14.28
C ALA A 158 -4.08 -7.61 14.26
N ILE A 159 -4.54 -6.51 14.89
CA ILE A 159 -3.78 -5.29 15.21
C ILE A 159 -3.92 -5.06 16.72
N ASN A 160 -2.79 -4.86 17.45
CA ASN A 160 -2.72 -4.64 18.91
C ASN A 160 -1.89 -3.41 19.23
#